data_775380730a634aa7ba5b9130ae1273f8
#
_entry.id   775380730a634aa7ba5b9130ae1273f8
#
_cell.length_a   1.000
_cell.length_b   1.000
_cell.length_c   1.000
_cell.angle_alpha   90.00
_cell.angle_beta   90.00
_cell.angle_gamma   90.00
#
_symmetry.space_group_name_H-M   'P 1'
#
loop_
_entity.id
_entity.type
_entity.pdbx_description
1 polymer ?
#
loop_
_entity_poly.entity_id
_entity_poly.type
_entity_poly.pdbx_seq_one_letter_code
_entity_poly.pdbx_strand_id
1 'polypeptide(L)'
;MIRRMENRDLDAVADICLDTNRKAHSFISSEYWESNLEAVKEIFPQAEIYVWEEKGELQGFVGLTGDYIAGIFVRSQSQGSGIGTRLLDRAKRERKELSLHVYRKNERAVRFYQREGFQVESEDIDKNTGEAECLMRWRR
;
A
#
# COMPACT_ATOMS: atom_id res chain seq x y z
N MET A 1 -8.25 14.80 3.22
CA MET A 1 -7.05 15.58 3.49
C MET A 1 -5.88 14.67 3.86
N ILE A 2 -4.73 14.94 3.30
CA ILE A 2 -3.53 14.11 3.53
C ILE A 2 -2.65 14.71 4.62
N ARG A 3 -2.09 13.85 5.49
CA ARG A 3 -1.14 14.26 6.54
C ARG A 3 -0.27 13.09 6.96
N ARG A 4 0.77 13.37 7.74
CA ARG A 4 1.62 12.31 8.32
C ARG A 4 0.81 11.51 9.35
N MET A 5 1.10 10.21 9.43
CA MET A 5 0.53 9.35 10.48
C MET A 5 1.03 9.79 11.86
N GLU A 6 0.13 9.79 12.83
CA GLU A 6 0.45 9.99 14.23
C GLU A 6 0.28 8.66 15.00
N ASN A 7 0.85 8.56 16.19
CA ASN A 7 0.75 7.31 16.97
C ASN A 7 -0.70 6.91 17.25
N ARG A 8 -1.60 7.85 17.41
CA ARG A 8 -3.03 7.60 17.62
C ARG A 8 -3.71 6.93 16.41
N ASP A 9 -3.08 7.00 15.24
CA ASP A 9 -3.63 6.43 14.00
C ASP A 9 -3.25 4.97 13.79
N LEU A 10 -2.33 4.45 14.59
CA LEU A 10 -1.71 3.14 14.34
C LEU A 10 -2.72 2.01 14.21
N ASP A 11 -3.69 1.94 15.11
CA ASP A 11 -4.69 0.87 15.07
C ASP A 11 -5.57 0.96 13.82
N ALA A 12 -5.97 2.16 13.42
CA ALA A 12 -6.77 2.37 12.22
C ALA A 12 -5.97 2.02 10.95
N VAL A 13 -4.70 2.42 10.90
CA VAL A 13 -3.82 2.11 9.76
C VAL A 13 -3.60 0.60 9.65
N ALA A 14 -3.34 -0.07 10.76
CA ALA A 14 -3.18 -1.52 10.77
C ALA A 14 -4.45 -2.25 10.34
N ASP A 15 -5.62 -1.76 10.77
CA ASP A 15 -6.91 -2.32 10.39
C ASP A 15 -7.16 -2.17 8.88
N ILE A 16 -6.87 -1.01 8.32
CA ILE A 16 -7.00 -0.77 6.88
C ILE A 16 -6.08 -1.73 6.11
N CYS A 17 -4.84 -1.87 6.56
CA CYS A 17 -3.87 -2.77 5.94
C CYS A 17 -4.38 -4.21 5.89
N LEU A 18 -4.85 -4.71 7.03
CA LEU A 18 -5.37 -6.08 7.14
C LEU A 18 -6.59 -6.31 6.25
N ASP A 19 -7.59 -5.44 6.37
CA ASP A 19 -8.85 -5.57 5.65
C ASP A 19 -8.66 -5.49 4.12
N THR A 20 -7.89 -4.52 3.65
CA THR A 20 -7.67 -4.35 2.22
C THR A 20 -6.84 -5.49 1.63
N ASN A 21 -5.84 -5.99 2.35
CA ASN A 21 -5.05 -7.13 1.90
C ASN A 21 -5.92 -8.39 1.77
N ARG A 22 -6.78 -8.66 2.73
CA ARG A 22 -7.70 -9.81 2.67
C ARG A 22 -8.60 -9.73 1.43
N LYS A 23 -9.14 -8.56 1.15
CA LYS A 23 -10.07 -8.35 0.03
C LYS A 23 -9.36 -8.37 -1.32
N ALA A 24 -8.20 -7.73 -1.41
CA ALA A 24 -7.46 -7.64 -2.66
C ALA A 24 -6.75 -8.93 -3.03
N HIS A 25 -6.40 -9.74 -2.04
CA HIS A 25 -5.58 -10.93 -2.22
C HIS A 25 -6.30 -12.18 -1.71
N SER A 26 -7.48 -12.47 -2.29
CA SER A 26 -8.28 -13.64 -1.90
C SER A 26 -7.57 -14.97 -2.17
N PHE A 27 -6.55 -14.97 -3.03
CA PHE A 27 -5.72 -16.13 -3.33
C PHE A 27 -4.69 -16.44 -2.24
N ILE A 28 -4.61 -15.60 -1.19
CA ILE A 28 -3.74 -15.80 -0.03
C ILE A 28 -4.66 -15.93 1.20
N SER A 29 -4.34 -16.86 2.11
CA SER A 29 -5.20 -17.10 3.27
C SER A 29 -5.28 -15.87 4.18
N SER A 30 -6.46 -15.66 4.79
CA SER A 30 -6.64 -14.59 5.77
C SER A 30 -5.72 -14.75 6.97
N GLU A 31 -5.39 -15.99 7.35
CA GLU A 31 -4.50 -16.26 8.46
C GLU A 31 -3.11 -15.69 8.26
N TYR A 32 -2.62 -15.70 7.01
CA TYR A 32 -1.33 -15.11 6.69
C TYR A 32 -1.31 -13.61 7.06
N TRP A 33 -2.34 -12.88 6.65
CA TRP A 33 -2.43 -11.46 6.94
C TRP A 33 -2.61 -11.18 8.42
N GLU A 34 -3.46 -11.97 9.10
CA GLU A 34 -3.69 -11.85 10.54
C GLU A 34 -2.42 -12.11 11.34
N SER A 35 -1.64 -13.11 10.94
CA SER A 35 -0.40 -13.47 11.64
C SER A 35 0.67 -12.37 11.55
N ASN A 36 0.58 -11.49 10.55
CA ASN A 36 1.53 -10.40 10.35
C ASN A 36 1.11 -9.11 11.07
N LEU A 37 -0.07 -9.07 11.68
CA LEU A 37 -0.61 -7.84 12.25
C LEU A 37 0.29 -7.21 13.32
N GLU A 38 0.81 -8.02 14.24
CA GLU A 38 1.69 -7.50 15.30
C GLU A 38 2.99 -6.95 14.74
N ALA A 39 3.57 -7.62 13.74
CA ALA A 39 4.78 -7.14 13.07
C ALA A 39 4.53 -5.81 12.37
N VAL A 40 3.38 -5.66 11.73
CA VAL A 40 2.96 -4.41 11.09
C VAL A 40 2.89 -3.28 12.11
N LYS A 41 2.28 -3.53 13.27
CA LYS A 41 2.16 -2.52 14.33
C LYS A 41 3.51 -2.10 14.91
N GLU A 42 4.50 -2.98 14.90
CA GLU A 42 5.85 -2.65 15.35
C GLU A 42 6.63 -1.85 14.31
N ILE A 43 6.42 -2.13 13.03
CA ILE A 43 7.17 -1.51 11.93
C ILE A 43 6.61 -0.14 11.56
N PHE A 44 5.30 0.01 11.53
CA PHE A 44 4.64 1.23 11.02
C PHE A 44 5.04 2.51 11.74
N PRO A 45 5.21 2.54 13.07
CA PRO A 45 5.65 3.77 13.74
C PRO A 45 7.02 4.27 13.28
N GLN A 46 7.85 3.39 12.71
CA GLN A 46 9.19 3.72 12.24
C GLN A 46 9.23 4.04 10.73
N ALA A 47 8.13 3.83 10.03
CA ALA A 47 8.02 4.08 8.60
C ALA A 47 7.50 5.50 8.33
N GLU A 48 7.73 5.98 7.12
CA GLU A 48 7.15 7.25 6.67
C GLU A 48 5.78 6.96 6.07
N ILE A 49 4.72 7.30 6.82
CA ILE A 49 3.34 6.99 6.41
C ILE A 49 2.53 8.27 6.30
N TYR A 50 1.83 8.42 5.17
CA TYR A 50 0.87 9.50 4.95
C TYR A 50 -0.52 8.89 4.91
N VAL A 51 -1.45 9.51 5.63
CA VAL A 51 -2.83 9.05 5.74
C VAL A 51 -3.78 10.03 5.06
N TRP A 52 -4.89 9.51 4.54
CA TRP A 52 -5.99 10.33 4.01
C TRP A 52 -7.12 10.32 5.02
N GLU A 53 -7.44 11.48 5.56
CA GLU A 53 -8.49 11.64 6.57
C GLU A 53 -9.66 12.45 5.99
N GLU A 54 -10.87 11.95 6.18
CA GLU A 54 -12.10 12.64 5.83
C GLU A 54 -13.08 12.54 7.00
N LYS A 55 -13.62 13.69 7.43
CA LYS A 55 -14.61 13.74 8.51
C LYS A 55 -14.17 13.03 9.78
N GLY A 56 -12.88 13.15 10.11
CA GLY A 56 -12.31 12.55 11.30
C GLY A 56 -12.00 11.07 11.21
N GLU A 57 -12.17 10.45 10.04
CA GLU A 57 -11.89 9.03 9.84
C GLU A 57 -10.84 8.81 8.76
N LEU A 58 -9.96 7.84 8.99
CA LEU A 58 -8.94 7.47 8.00
C LEU A 58 -9.57 6.60 6.91
N GLN A 59 -9.36 6.97 5.65
CA GLN A 59 -9.87 6.25 4.49
C GLN A 59 -8.79 5.48 3.74
N GLY A 60 -7.53 5.83 3.96
CA GLY A 60 -6.43 5.16 3.29
C GLY A 60 -5.08 5.68 3.74
N PHE A 61 -4.02 5.04 3.27
CA PHE A 61 -2.66 5.47 3.55
C PHE A 61 -1.67 4.94 2.53
N VAL A 62 -0.48 5.57 2.50
CA VAL A 62 0.68 5.10 1.76
C VAL A 62 1.86 5.03 2.70
N GLY A 63 2.61 3.93 2.64
CA GLY A 63 3.81 3.73 3.46
C GLY A 63 5.06 3.70 2.61
N LEU A 64 6.08 4.43 3.04
CA LEU A 64 7.36 4.51 2.36
C LEU A 64 8.50 4.04 3.27
N THR A 65 9.44 3.30 2.70
CA THR A 65 10.70 2.96 3.34
C THR A 65 11.79 3.30 2.32
N GLY A 66 12.51 4.41 2.53
CA GLY A 66 13.40 4.95 1.50
C GLY A 66 12.59 5.26 0.24
N ASP A 67 13.04 4.77 -0.91
CA ASP A 67 12.34 4.95 -2.19
C ASP A 67 11.35 3.82 -2.49
N TYR A 68 11.13 2.94 -1.54
CA TYR A 68 10.25 1.79 -1.69
C TYR A 68 8.86 2.08 -1.10
N ILE A 69 7.82 1.83 -1.89
CA ILE A 69 6.44 1.90 -1.41
C ILE A 69 6.07 0.55 -0.80
N ALA A 70 5.90 0.51 0.51
CA ALA A 70 5.48 -0.71 1.20
C ALA A 70 4.03 -1.06 0.86
N GLY A 71 3.21 -0.05 0.55
CA GLY A 71 1.85 -0.27 0.07
C GLY A 71 1.05 1.01 0.02
N ILE A 72 -0.02 0.97 -0.79
CA ILE A 72 -1.05 1.99 -0.83
C ILE A 72 -2.37 1.26 -0.59
N PHE A 73 -3.09 1.68 0.43
CA PHE A 73 -4.31 1.00 0.86
C PHE A 73 -5.44 2.01 1.01
N VAL A 74 -6.59 1.71 0.42
CA VAL A 74 -7.79 2.55 0.51
C VAL A 74 -8.96 1.65 0.90
N ARG A 75 -9.75 2.07 1.90
CA ARG A 75 -10.93 1.32 2.34
C ARG A 75 -11.86 1.07 1.15
N SER A 76 -12.51 -0.10 1.14
CA SER A 76 -13.36 -0.51 0.02
C SER A 76 -14.42 0.53 -0.32
N GLN A 77 -15.07 1.10 0.68
CA GLN A 77 -16.12 2.09 0.47
C GLN A 77 -15.62 3.41 -0.09
N SER A 78 -14.31 3.65 -0.05
CA SER A 78 -13.69 4.89 -0.53
C SER A 78 -12.89 4.69 -1.82
N GLN A 79 -12.81 3.48 -2.34
CA GLN A 79 -12.11 3.20 -3.60
C GLN A 79 -12.89 3.81 -4.78
N GLY A 80 -12.13 4.21 -5.81
CA GLY A 80 -12.73 4.84 -6.98
C GLY A 80 -12.98 6.34 -6.83
N SER A 81 -12.60 6.93 -5.71
CA SER A 81 -12.77 8.38 -5.42
C SER A 81 -11.52 9.22 -5.64
N GLY A 82 -10.44 8.60 -6.12
CA GLY A 82 -9.17 9.30 -6.38
C GLY A 82 -8.22 9.37 -5.20
N ILE A 83 -8.56 8.76 -4.08
CA ILE A 83 -7.69 8.79 -2.87
C ILE A 83 -6.36 8.10 -3.14
N GLY A 84 -6.38 6.93 -3.81
CA GLY A 84 -5.15 6.21 -4.15
C GLY A 84 -4.20 7.06 -4.98
N THR A 85 -4.73 7.76 -5.98
CA THR A 85 -3.94 8.66 -6.84
C THR A 85 -3.33 9.79 -6.02
N ARG A 86 -4.10 10.38 -5.11
CA ARG A 86 -3.62 11.48 -4.27
C ARG A 86 -2.55 11.04 -3.29
N LEU A 87 -2.68 9.86 -2.72
CA LEU A 87 -1.66 9.28 -1.85
C LEU A 87 -0.38 9.01 -2.65
N LEU A 88 -0.50 8.47 -3.85
CA LEU A 88 0.64 8.21 -4.72
C LEU A 88 1.31 9.52 -5.15
N ASP A 89 0.53 10.55 -5.46
CA ASP A 89 1.06 11.87 -5.81
C ASP A 89 1.89 12.45 -4.67
N ARG A 90 1.47 12.24 -3.43
CA ARG A 90 2.27 12.67 -2.28
C ARG A 90 3.61 11.95 -2.22
N ALA A 91 3.62 10.63 -2.44
CA ALA A 91 4.85 9.86 -2.50
C ALA A 91 5.77 10.36 -3.61
N LYS A 92 5.21 10.66 -4.78
CA LYS A 92 5.97 11.18 -5.93
C LYS A 92 6.58 12.55 -5.65
N ARG A 93 5.91 13.39 -4.84
CA ARG A 93 6.48 14.68 -4.44
C ARG A 93 7.69 14.53 -3.53
N GLU A 94 7.68 13.49 -2.69
CA GLU A 94 8.74 13.27 -1.71
C GLU A 94 9.97 12.57 -2.29
N ARG A 95 9.88 12.01 -3.50
CA ARG A 95 10.94 11.18 -4.10
C ARG A 95 11.12 11.46 -5.58
N LYS A 96 12.33 11.16 -6.07
CA LYS A 96 12.66 11.25 -7.51
C LYS A 96 12.35 9.96 -8.23
N GLU A 97 12.37 8.86 -7.50
CA GLU A 97 11.99 7.54 -8.01
C GLU A 97 11.31 6.75 -6.91
N LEU A 98 10.49 5.80 -7.31
CA LEU A 98 9.76 4.92 -6.39
C LEU A 98 9.74 3.52 -6.97
N SER A 99 9.80 2.52 -6.09
CA SER A 99 9.62 1.13 -6.48
C SER A 99 8.62 0.46 -5.53
N LEU A 100 8.02 -0.62 -6.00
CA LEU A 100 7.08 -1.40 -5.21
C LEU A 100 6.99 -2.81 -5.73
N HIS A 101 6.45 -3.71 -4.91
CA HIS A 101 6.06 -5.04 -5.34
C HIS A 101 4.55 -5.15 -5.34
N VAL A 102 4.00 -5.85 -6.33
CA VAL A 102 2.57 -6.10 -6.43
C VAL A 102 2.36 -7.53 -6.93
N TYR A 103 1.43 -8.25 -6.32
CA TYR A 103 1.11 -9.60 -6.77
C TYR A 103 0.53 -9.55 -8.18
N ARG A 104 1.04 -10.43 -9.05
CA ARG A 104 0.59 -10.48 -10.44
C ARG A 104 -0.92 -10.72 -10.55
N LYS A 105 -1.47 -11.53 -9.66
CA LYS A 105 -2.92 -11.81 -9.63
C LYS A 105 -3.77 -10.61 -9.25
N ASN A 106 -3.18 -9.59 -8.63
CA ASN A 106 -3.85 -8.35 -8.32
C ASN A 106 -3.82 -7.43 -9.54
N GLU A 107 -4.53 -7.82 -10.59
CA GLU A 107 -4.52 -7.11 -11.88
C GLU A 107 -4.98 -5.68 -11.78
N ARG A 108 -5.93 -5.39 -10.90
CA ARG A 108 -6.43 -4.04 -10.69
C ARG A 108 -5.31 -3.10 -10.21
N ALA A 109 -4.51 -3.58 -9.25
CA ALA A 109 -3.39 -2.79 -8.74
C ALA A 109 -2.30 -2.62 -9.81
N VAL A 110 -1.98 -3.68 -10.55
CA VAL A 110 -0.99 -3.59 -11.63
C VAL A 110 -1.41 -2.53 -12.64
N ARG A 111 -2.67 -2.54 -13.07
CA ARG A 111 -3.18 -1.54 -14.02
C ARG A 111 -3.17 -0.13 -13.43
N PHE A 112 -3.51 0.01 -12.14
CA PHE A 112 -3.46 1.30 -11.46
C PHE A 112 -2.04 1.88 -11.51
N TYR A 113 -1.04 1.11 -11.12
CA TYR A 113 0.34 1.59 -11.13
C TYR A 113 0.85 1.89 -12.54
N GLN A 114 0.46 1.10 -13.53
CA GLN A 114 0.82 1.35 -14.93
C GLN A 114 0.25 2.69 -15.41
N ARG A 115 -1.00 2.98 -15.08
CA ARG A 115 -1.61 4.27 -15.43
C ARG A 115 -0.90 5.43 -14.75
N GLU A 116 -0.32 5.18 -13.56
CA GLU A 116 0.39 6.22 -12.81
C GLU A 116 1.87 6.34 -13.20
N GLY A 117 2.27 5.64 -14.25
CA GLY A 117 3.62 5.78 -14.80
C GLY A 117 4.64 4.77 -14.33
N PHE A 118 4.22 3.76 -13.58
CA PHE A 118 5.12 2.68 -13.18
C PHE A 118 5.26 1.65 -14.29
N GLN A 119 6.44 1.04 -14.38
CA GLN A 119 6.73 -0.01 -15.35
C GLN A 119 7.22 -1.26 -14.63
N VAL A 120 6.84 -2.43 -15.13
CA VAL A 120 7.32 -3.70 -14.61
C VAL A 120 8.79 -3.86 -14.98
N GLU A 121 9.65 -4.04 -13.98
CA GLU A 121 11.07 -4.31 -14.19
C GLU A 121 11.39 -5.79 -14.17
N SER A 122 10.76 -6.53 -13.27
CA SER A 122 11.02 -7.96 -13.12
C SER A 122 9.85 -8.65 -12.45
N GLU A 123 9.84 -9.98 -12.52
CA GLU A 123 8.90 -10.83 -11.81
C GLU A 123 9.67 -11.86 -11.01
N ASP A 124 9.16 -12.22 -9.84
CA ASP A 124 9.74 -13.23 -9.00
C ASP A 124 8.63 -13.88 -8.17
N ILE A 125 8.99 -14.80 -7.30
CA ILE A 125 8.03 -15.48 -6.43
C ILE A 125 8.22 -14.99 -5.01
N ASP A 126 7.11 -14.57 -4.38
CA ASP A 126 7.10 -14.26 -2.97
C ASP A 126 7.26 -15.57 -2.20
N LYS A 127 8.38 -15.75 -1.55
CA LYS A 127 8.71 -16.99 -0.85
C LYS A 127 7.77 -17.29 0.32
N ASN A 128 7.14 -16.27 0.87
CA ASN A 128 6.22 -16.44 2.00
C ASN A 128 4.85 -16.96 1.58
N THR A 129 4.41 -16.67 0.35
CA THR A 129 3.08 -17.03 -0.14
C THR A 129 3.10 -17.98 -1.33
N GLY A 130 4.24 -18.09 -2.04
CA GLY A 130 4.34 -18.87 -3.26
C GLY A 130 3.74 -18.18 -4.48
N GLU A 131 3.28 -16.96 -4.36
CA GLU A 131 2.62 -16.22 -5.43
C GLU A 131 3.62 -15.38 -6.24
N ALA A 132 3.37 -15.27 -7.55
CA ALA A 132 4.17 -14.42 -8.42
C ALA A 132 3.92 -12.96 -8.11
N GLU A 133 4.99 -12.17 -8.02
CA GLU A 133 4.88 -10.73 -7.82
C GLU A 133 5.77 -9.98 -8.82
N CYS A 134 5.38 -8.75 -9.13
CA CYS A 134 6.10 -7.87 -10.03
C CYS A 134 6.80 -6.79 -9.24
N LEU A 135 8.05 -6.51 -9.58
CA LEU A 135 8.75 -5.31 -9.14
C LEU A 135 8.44 -4.22 -10.16
N MET A 136 7.85 -3.13 -9.72
CA MET A 136 7.51 -2.00 -10.57
C MET A 136 8.27 -0.76 -10.13
N ARG A 137 8.61 0.10 -11.09
CA ARG A 137 9.37 1.32 -10.81
C ARG A 137 8.82 2.52 -11.56
N TRP A 138 8.85 3.64 -10.87
CA TRP A 138 8.55 4.96 -11.43
C TRP A 138 9.75 5.88 -11.21
N ARG A 139 10.07 6.69 -12.22
CA ARG A 139 11.09 7.74 -12.12
C ARG A 139 10.52 9.04 -12.66
N ARG A 140 10.88 10.11 -11.98
CA ARG A 140 10.47 11.45 -12.38
C ARG A 140 11.09 11.83 -13.74
#